data_4bdbbe383c5e126158f48d6d8dbd46af
#
_entry.id   4bdbbe383c5e126158f48d6d8dbd46af
#
_cell.length_a   1.000
_cell.length_b   1.000
_cell.length_c   1.000
_cell.angle_alpha   90.00
_cell.angle_beta   90.00
_cell.angle_gamma   90.00
#
_symmetry.space_group_name_H-M   'P 1'
#
loop_
_entity.id
_entity.type
_entity.pdbx_description
1 polymer ?
#
loop_
_entity_poly.entity_id
_entity_poly.type
_entity_poly.pdbx_seq_one_letter_code
_entity_poly.pdbx_strand_id
1 'polypeptide(L)'
;MAQIAVKEKFMGTWRLLECYGSWSDGRISYPYGEDPEGQLIYDGRDNFSGQIVGSGRRPFQTGNLLKGTQEEIKAAFEGYIAYYGTYEVDESKGQVTHHVVGALFPNWIGDVQTRDFSFEGERLRLSTQPIKGSRADLINILLWERA
;
A
#
# COMPACT_ATOMS: atom_id res chain seq x y z
N MET A 1 -13.51 27.61 -16.07
CA MET A 1 -13.02 26.97 -14.84
C MET A 1 -11.89 26.01 -15.19
N ALA A 2 -10.79 26.14 -14.49
CA ALA A 2 -9.67 25.21 -14.69
C ALA A 2 -10.01 23.84 -14.10
N GLN A 3 -9.74 22.77 -14.85
CA GLN A 3 -9.83 21.41 -14.32
C GLN A 3 -8.67 21.17 -13.36
N ILE A 4 -8.95 20.51 -12.25
CA ILE A 4 -7.91 20.03 -11.34
C ILE A 4 -7.14 18.92 -12.07
N ALA A 5 -5.82 19.06 -12.18
CA ALA A 5 -4.99 18.01 -12.75
C ALA A 5 -5.14 16.73 -11.92
N VAL A 6 -5.12 15.56 -12.58
CA VAL A 6 -5.29 14.28 -11.89
C VAL A 6 -4.26 14.11 -10.79
N LYS A 7 -3.02 14.53 -11.03
CA LYS A 7 -1.96 14.48 -10.01
C LYS A 7 -2.34 15.22 -8.73
N GLU A 8 -3.01 16.37 -8.84
CA GLU A 8 -3.44 17.13 -7.67
C GLU A 8 -4.47 16.38 -6.82
N LYS A 9 -5.24 15.49 -7.42
CA LYS A 9 -6.19 14.66 -6.70
C LYS A 9 -5.51 13.61 -5.80
N PHE A 10 -4.27 13.24 -6.11
CA PHE A 10 -3.49 12.34 -5.25
C PHE A 10 -3.01 13.03 -3.99
N MET A 11 -2.73 14.34 -4.07
CA MET A 11 -2.08 15.07 -2.98
C MET A 11 -2.92 15.06 -1.71
N GLY A 12 -2.27 14.80 -0.59
CA GLY A 12 -2.87 14.78 0.73
C GLY A 12 -2.68 13.46 1.43
N THR A 13 -3.46 13.27 2.49
CA THR A 13 -3.41 12.10 3.34
C THR A 13 -4.62 11.22 3.09
N TRP A 14 -4.37 9.92 2.96
CA TRP A 14 -5.37 8.90 2.70
C TRP A 14 -5.37 7.87 3.82
N ARG A 15 -6.55 7.40 4.19
CA ARG A 15 -6.75 6.35 5.18
C ARG A 15 -7.20 5.07 4.48
N LEU A 16 -6.61 3.93 4.84
CA LEU A 16 -6.96 2.65 4.24
C LEU A 16 -8.36 2.20 4.68
N LEU A 17 -9.17 1.78 3.69
CA LEU A 17 -10.47 1.17 3.93
C LEU A 17 -10.40 -0.34 3.75
N GLU A 18 -9.77 -0.81 2.67
CA GLU A 18 -9.69 -2.22 2.34
C GLU A 18 -8.34 -2.54 1.68
N CYS A 19 -7.84 -3.73 1.97
CA CYS A 19 -6.67 -4.30 1.30
C CYS A 19 -6.91 -5.79 1.12
N TYR A 20 -7.05 -6.21 -0.12
CA TYR A 20 -7.31 -7.63 -0.41
C TYR A 20 -6.66 -8.05 -1.70
N GLY A 21 -6.44 -9.36 -1.82
CA GLY A 21 -5.99 -9.99 -3.05
C GLY A 21 -7.14 -10.64 -3.79
N SER A 22 -7.24 -10.35 -5.09
CA SER A 22 -8.20 -10.96 -5.98
C SER A 22 -7.45 -11.92 -6.91
N TRP A 23 -7.79 -13.20 -6.83
CA TRP A 23 -7.15 -14.24 -7.64
C TRP A 23 -7.96 -14.53 -8.89
N SER A 24 -7.28 -14.84 -9.98
CA SER A 24 -7.94 -15.14 -11.27
C SER A 24 -8.86 -16.36 -11.21
N ASP A 25 -8.70 -17.23 -10.19
CA ASP A 25 -9.58 -18.38 -9.97
C ASP A 25 -10.79 -18.07 -9.06
N GLY A 26 -10.97 -16.81 -8.68
CA GLY A 26 -12.11 -16.36 -7.87
C GLY A 26 -11.85 -16.31 -6.36
N ARG A 27 -10.69 -16.75 -5.88
CA ARG A 27 -10.35 -16.66 -4.46
C ARG A 27 -10.09 -15.21 -4.06
N ILE A 28 -10.37 -14.90 -2.79
CA ILE A 28 -10.04 -13.61 -2.15
C ILE A 28 -9.11 -13.90 -0.97
N SER A 29 -8.06 -13.12 -0.83
CA SER A 29 -7.12 -13.24 0.29
C SER A 29 -6.94 -11.88 0.96
N TYR A 30 -6.61 -11.91 2.24
CA TYR A 30 -6.45 -10.71 3.06
C TYR A 30 -5.06 -10.73 3.70
N PRO A 31 -4.05 -10.14 3.05
CA PRO A 31 -2.66 -10.22 3.54
C PRO A 31 -2.46 -9.55 4.90
N TYR A 32 -3.30 -8.59 5.24
CA TYR A 32 -3.25 -7.87 6.52
C TYR A 32 -4.53 -8.04 7.33
N GLY A 33 -5.28 -9.14 7.08
CA GLY A 33 -6.56 -9.39 7.73
C GLY A 33 -7.70 -8.63 7.05
N GLU A 34 -8.92 -8.88 7.54
CA GLU A 34 -10.13 -8.28 6.97
C GLU A 34 -10.38 -6.84 7.45
N ASP A 35 -9.65 -6.38 8.46
CA ASP A 35 -9.82 -5.05 9.05
C ASP A 35 -8.45 -4.35 9.20
N PRO A 36 -7.73 -4.12 8.09
CA PRO A 36 -6.43 -3.46 8.14
C PRO A 36 -6.58 -1.97 8.37
N GLU A 37 -5.52 -1.36 8.89
CA GLU A 37 -5.39 0.09 8.97
C GLU A 37 -4.20 0.53 8.11
N GLY A 38 -4.18 1.78 7.72
CA GLY A 38 -3.06 2.29 6.95
C GLY A 38 -3.18 3.76 6.65
N GLN A 39 -2.05 4.33 6.25
CA GLN A 39 -1.94 5.72 5.87
C GLN A 39 -1.08 5.83 4.63
N LEU A 40 -1.52 6.63 3.68
CA LEU A 40 -0.79 6.92 2.46
C LEU A 40 -0.79 8.42 2.27
N ILE A 41 0.40 8.99 2.04
CA ILE A 41 0.57 10.42 1.84
C ILE A 41 1.26 10.65 0.52
N TYR A 42 0.68 11.52 -0.29
CA TYR A 42 1.31 12.09 -1.48
C TYR A 42 1.46 13.59 -1.24
N ASP A 43 2.68 14.10 -1.32
CA ASP A 43 2.89 15.53 -1.10
C ASP A 43 2.94 16.31 -2.43
N GLY A 44 3.07 17.62 -2.33
CA GLY A 44 3.14 18.50 -3.50
C GLY A 44 4.52 18.60 -4.14
N ARG A 45 5.50 17.80 -3.70
CA ARG A 45 6.87 17.79 -4.21
C ARG A 45 7.28 16.42 -4.74
N ASP A 46 6.31 15.65 -5.20
CA ASP A 46 6.51 14.32 -5.81
C ASP A 46 7.00 13.24 -4.84
N ASN A 47 6.77 13.41 -3.55
CA ASN A 47 7.10 12.40 -2.55
C ASN A 47 5.87 11.64 -2.10
N PHE A 48 6.05 10.35 -1.81
CA PHE A 48 5.00 9.55 -1.20
C PHE A 48 5.55 8.78 0.01
N SER A 49 4.64 8.43 0.92
CA SER A 49 4.92 7.57 2.05
C SER A 49 3.67 6.75 2.35
N GLY A 50 3.82 5.44 2.43
CA GLY A 50 2.70 4.54 2.66
C GLY A 50 3.00 3.49 3.71
N GLN A 51 1.97 3.13 4.47
CA GLN A 51 2.07 2.07 5.45
C GLN A 51 0.73 1.38 5.64
N ILE A 52 0.78 0.09 5.84
CA ILE A 52 -0.38 -0.77 6.08
C ILE A 52 -0.05 -1.66 7.26
N VAL A 53 -0.99 -1.78 8.18
CA VAL A 53 -0.83 -2.58 9.38
C VAL A 53 -2.06 -3.44 9.61
N GLY A 54 -1.84 -4.71 9.98
CA GLY A 54 -2.91 -5.60 10.39
C GLY A 54 -3.45 -5.24 11.75
N SER A 55 -4.72 -5.53 11.99
CA SER A 55 -5.34 -5.37 13.31
C SER A 55 -4.90 -6.49 14.26
N GLY A 56 -5.08 -6.28 15.56
CA GLY A 56 -4.84 -7.32 16.57
C GLY A 56 -3.38 -7.62 16.84
N ARG A 57 -2.45 -6.72 16.49
CA ARG A 57 -1.03 -6.92 16.77
C ARG A 57 -0.78 -6.88 18.28
N ARG A 58 -0.02 -7.85 18.76
CA ARG A 58 0.29 -7.98 20.19
C ARG A 58 1.57 -7.21 20.54
N PRO A 59 1.59 -6.45 21.65
CA PRO A 59 2.83 -5.89 22.15
C PRO A 59 3.83 -7.00 22.51
N PHE A 60 5.11 -6.68 22.43
CA PHE A 60 6.15 -7.57 22.95
C PHE A 60 6.01 -7.66 24.47
N GLN A 61 6.35 -8.82 25.04
CA GLN A 61 6.37 -8.98 26.51
C GLN A 61 7.37 -8.05 27.16
N THR A 62 8.52 -7.83 26.49
CA THR A 62 9.49 -6.82 26.94
C THR A 62 9.13 -5.48 26.35
N GLY A 63 9.35 -4.39 27.10
CA GLY A 63 9.23 -3.03 26.55
C GLY A 63 10.42 -2.59 25.70
N ASN A 64 11.39 -3.46 25.44
CA ASN A 64 12.58 -3.13 24.69
C ASN A 64 12.44 -3.54 23.21
N LEU A 65 12.47 -2.54 22.33
CA LEU A 65 12.35 -2.72 20.89
C LEU A 65 13.30 -3.77 20.32
N LEU A 66 14.48 -3.93 20.91
CA LEU A 66 15.53 -4.79 20.37
C LEU A 66 15.56 -6.18 21.02
N LYS A 67 14.66 -6.48 21.97
CA LYS A 67 14.68 -7.73 22.75
C LYS A 67 13.40 -8.54 22.64
N GLY A 68 12.82 -8.60 21.46
CA GLY A 68 11.70 -9.49 21.20
C GLY A 68 12.16 -10.93 20.98
N THR A 69 11.25 -11.88 21.20
CA THR A 69 11.47 -13.26 20.76
C THR A 69 11.45 -13.35 19.25
N GLN A 70 11.97 -14.43 18.68
CA GLN A 70 11.91 -14.65 17.22
C GLN A 70 10.48 -14.63 16.70
N GLU A 71 9.54 -15.23 17.43
CA GLU A 71 8.13 -15.25 17.05
C GLU A 71 7.50 -13.86 17.10
N GLU A 72 7.82 -13.07 18.11
CA GLU A 72 7.33 -11.70 18.23
C GLU A 72 7.86 -10.82 17.08
N ILE A 73 9.14 -10.94 16.76
CA ILE A 73 9.78 -10.19 15.66
C ILE A 73 9.16 -10.58 14.33
N LYS A 74 8.98 -11.88 14.08
CA LYS A 74 8.38 -12.38 12.85
C LYS A 74 6.95 -11.86 12.70
N ALA A 75 6.13 -11.96 13.74
CA ALA A 75 4.75 -11.48 13.70
C ALA A 75 4.68 -9.97 13.47
N ALA A 76 5.57 -9.21 14.10
CA ALA A 76 5.64 -7.76 13.93
C ALA A 76 6.02 -7.38 12.49
N PHE A 77 6.98 -8.09 11.90
CA PHE A 77 7.39 -7.86 10.52
C PHE A 77 6.28 -8.22 9.53
N GLU A 78 5.67 -9.37 9.68
CA GLU A 78 4.63 -9.85 8.75
C GLU A 78 3.33 -9.05 8.83
N GLY A 79 3.07 -8.44 9.97
CA GLY A 79 1.85 -7.67 10.20
C GLY A 79 1.93 -6.19 9.83
N TYR A 80 3.02 -5.76 9.22
CA TYR A 80 3.24 -4.35 8.89
C TYR A 80 4.03 -4.24 7.60
N ILE A 81 3.68 -3.28 6.74
CA ILE A 81 4.50 -2.89 5.59
C ILE A 81 4.57 -1.37 5.56
N ALA A 82 5.75 -0.85 5.28
CA ALA A 82 5.98 0.59 5.15
C ALA A 82 7.03 0.83 4.07
N TYR A 83 6.83 1.87 3.28
CA TYR A 83 7.77 2.26 2.23
C TYR A 83 7.53 3.71 1.84
N TYR A 84 8.54 4.33 1.29
CA TYR A 84 8.47 5.72 0.84
C TYR A 84 9.40 5.95 -0.33
N GLY A 85 9.17 7.04 -1.02
CA GLY A 85 10.00 7.44 -2.15
C GLY A 85 9.36 8.59 -2.92
N THR A 86 9.49 8.55 -4.23
CA THR A 86 8.91 9.54 -5.13
C THR A 86 7.83 8.90 -6.00
N TYR A 87 6.97 9.72 -6.58
CA TYR A 87 5.90 9.21 -7.43
C TYR A 87 5.69 10.09 -8.65
N GLU A 88 5.11 9.48 -9.66
CA GLU A 88 4.65 10.18 -10.86
C GLU A 88 3.33 9.58 -11.32
N VAL A 89 2.50 10.39 -11.95
CA VAL A 89 1.16 9.99 -12.41
C VAL A 89 1.13 10.08 -13.93
N ASP A 90 0.71 9.00 -14.57
CA ASP A 90 0.42 8.95 -16.00
C ASP A 90 -1.10 8.89 -16.18
N GLU A 91 -1.70 10.05 -16.41
CA GLU A 91 -3.14 10.16 -16.56
C GLU A 91 -3.66 9.37 -17.77
N SER A 92 -2.90 9.36 -18.88
CA SER A 92 -3.32 8.68 -20.10
C SER A 92 -3.42 7.17 -19.94
N LYS A 93 -2.58 6.59 -19.07
CA LYS A 93 -2.59 5.16 -18.77
C LYS A 93 -3.41 4.82 -17.53
N GLY A 94 -3.85 5.82 -16.75
CA GLY A 94 -4.51 5.57 -15.47
C GLY A 94 -3.58 4.88 -14.47
N GLN A 95 -2.32 5.29 -14.43
CA GLN A 95 -1.30 4.66 -13.60
C GLN A 95 -0.54 5.66 -12.75
N VAL A 96 -0.21 5.26 -11.54
CA VAL A 96 0.72 5.94 -10.65
C VAL A 96 1.93 5.03 -10.45
N THR A 97 3.13 5.60 -10.52
CA THR A 97 4.37 4.86 -10.34
C THR A 97 5.07 5.33 -9.09
N HIS A 98 5.40 4.39 -8.21
CA HIS A 98 6.15 4.62 -6.99
C HIS A 98 7.61 4.20 -7.22
N HIS A 99 8.54 5.14 -7.04
CA HIS A 99 9.97 4.86 -7.03
C HIS A 99 10.39 4.70 -5.57
N VAL A 100 10.65 3.48 -5.14
CA VAL A 100 10.86 3.17 -3.72
C VAL A 100 12.29 3.52 -3.32
N VAL A 101 12.44 4.36 -2.29
CA VAL A 101 13.72 4.78 -1.73
C VAL A 101 14.03 4.00 -0.47
N GLY A 102 13.05 3.81 0.41
CA GLY A 102 13.19 3.03 1.62
C GLY A 102 11.96 2.16 1.86
N ALA A 103 12.16 1.00 2.46
CA ALA A 103 11.09 0.05 2.70
C ALA A 103 11.41 -0.86 3.88
N LEU A 104 10.36 -1.30 4.59
CA LEU A 104 10.48 -2.34 5.60
C LEU A 104 11.02 -3.63 4.99
N PHE A 105 10.52 -4.00 3.81
CA PHE A 105 11.03 -5.13 3.05
C PHE A 105 12.21 -4.65 2.19
N PRO A 106 13.46 -5.03 2.54
CA PRO A 106 14.64 -4.45 1.91
C PRO A 106 14.71 -4.65 0.39
N ASN A 107 14.10 -5.71 -0.11
CA ASN A 107 14.12 -6.02 -1.54
C ASN A 107 13.40 -4.98 -2.40
N TRP A 108 12.53 -4.17 -1.79
CA TRP A 108 11.81 -3.13 -2.53
C TRP A 108 12.62 -1.86 -2.75
N ILE A 109 13.75 -1.71 -2.06
CA ILE A 109 14.60 -0.52 -2.23
C ILE A 109 15.12 -0.48 -3.66
N GLY A 110 14.83 0.60 -4.36
CA GLY A 110 15.17 0.77 -5.78
C GLY A 110 14.13 0.24 -6.75
N ASP A 111 13.06 -0.38 -6.27
CA ASP A 111 11.97 -0.85 -7.13
C ASP A 111 11.19 0.31 -7.74
N VAL A 112 10.65 0.02 -8.92
CA VAL A 112 9.68 0.87 -9.61
C VAL A 112 8.36 0.12 -9.61
N GLN A 113 7.40 0.58 -8.82
CA GLN A 113 6.12 -0.10 -8.64
C GLN A 113 5.01 0.70 -9.28
N THR A 114 4.40 0.15 -10.32
CA THR A 114 3.30 0.77 -11.04
C THR A 114 1.98 0.22 -10.54
N ARG A 115 1.01 1.11 -10.30
CA ARG A 115 -0.34 0.77 -9.86
C ARG A 115 -1.35 1.38 -10.81
N ASP A 116 -2.38 0.63 -11.14
CA ASP A 116 -3.55 1.20 -11.79
C ASP A 116 -4.36 1.97 -10.74
N PHE A 117 -4.91 3.12 -11.11
CA PHE A 117 -5.72 3.90 -10.18
C PHE A 117 -7.07 4.28 -10.77
N SER A 118 -8.03 4.48 -9.88
CA SER A 118 -9.30 5.13 -10.20
C SER A 118 -9.77 5.93 -9.00
N PHE A 119 -10.48 7.01 -9.27
CA PHE A 119 -11.11 7.83 -8.22
C PHE A 119 -12.63 7.66 -8.29
N GLU A 120 -13.25 7.46 -7.13
CA GLU A 120 -14.69 7.41 -6.97
C GLU A 120 -15.07 8.40 -5.86
N GLY A 121 -15.36 9.66 -6.23
CA GLY A 121 -15.56 10.73 -5.26
C GLY A 121 -14.30 10.98 -4.44
N GLU A 122 -14.42 10.85 -3.13
CA GLU A 122 -13.32 11.04 -2.18
C GLU A 122 -12.50 9.75 -1.93
N ARG A 123 -12.70 8.73 -2.77
CA ARG A 123 -12.00 7.45 -2.65
C ARG A 123 -11.01 7.25 -3.78
N LEU A 124 -9.88 6.67 -3.43
CA LEU A 124 -8.83 6.27 -4.36
C LEU A 124 -8.68 4.75 -4.33
N ARG A 125 -8.82 4.12 -5.49
CA ARG A 125 -8.57 2.69 -5.65
C ARG A 125 -7.24 2.51 -6.36
N LEU A 126 -6.34 1.75 -5.73
CA LEU A 126 -5.07 1.34 -6.31
C LEU A 126 -5.07 -0.17 -6.49
N SER A 127 -4.56 -0.64 -7.63
CA SER A 127 -4.40 -2.08 -7.85
C SER A 127 -3.06 -2.37 -8.50
N THR A 128 -2.48 -3.51 -8.11
CA THR A 128 -1.22 -3.96 -8.70
C THR A 128 -1.46 -4.47 -10.13
N GLN A 129 -0.41 -4.51 -10.92
CA GLN A 129 -0.40 -5.31 -12.13
C GLN A 129 -0.53 -6.79 -11.73
N PRO A 130 -1.04 -7.65 -12.63
CA PRO A 130 -1.18 -9.07 -12.31
C PRO A 130 0.17 -9.68 -11.89
N ILE A 131 0.15 -10.37 -10.75
CA ILE A 131 1.30 -11.08 -10.21
C ILE A 131 1.12 -12.55 -10.54
N LYS A 132 2.03 -13.10 -11.32
CA LYS A 132 1.94 -14.49 -11.76
C LYS A 132 2.11 -15.45 -10.59
N GLY A 133 1.14 -16.35 -10.44
CA GLY A 133 1.21 -17.46 -9.50
C GLY A 133 1.29 -18.81 -10.21
N SER A 134 1.46 -19.89 -9.45
CA SER A 134 1.59 -21.24 -10.02
C SER A 134 0.27 -21.78 -10.57
N ARG A 135 -0.89 -21.36 -10.01
CA ARG A 135 -2.22 -21.82 -10.42
C ARG A 135 -3.15 -20.69 -10.85
N ALA A 136 -2.92 -19.50 -10.33
CA ALA A 136 -3.75 -18.33 -10.59
C ALA A 136 -2.90 -17.08 -10.46
N ASP A 137 -3.33 -16.01 -11.10
CA ASP A 137 -2.69 -14.71 -11.00
C ASP A 137 -3.35 -13.90 -9.90
N LEU A 138 -2.58 -13.05 -9.25
CA LEU A 138 -3.00 -12.21 -8.12
C LEU A 138 -2.99 -10.74 -8.50
N ILE A 139 -4.06 -10.04 -8.18
CA ILE A 139 -4.11 -8.58 -8.18
C ILE A 139 -4.41 -8.14 -6.75
N ASN A 140 -3.53 -7.36 -6.15
CA ASN A 140 -3.80 -6.72 -4.86
C ASN A 140 -4.56 -5.42 -5.09
N ILE A 141 -5.61 -5.22 -4.33
CA ILE A 141 -6.50 -4.06 -4.42
C ILE A 141 -6.49 -3.34 -3.08
N LEU A 142 -6.25 -2.04 -3.13
CA LEU A 142 -6.24 -1.16 -1.97
C LEU A 142 -7.23 -0.04 -2.21
N LEU A 143 -8.13 0.13 -1.26
CA LEU A 143 -9.13 1.20 -1.30
C LEU A 143 -8.84 2.18 -0.18
N TRP A 144 -8.69 3.45 -0.55
CA TRP A 144 -8.33 4.54 0.33
C TRP A 144 -9.41 5.62 0.31
N GLU A 145 -9.60 6.29 1.43
CA GLU A 145 -10.42 7.50 1.48
C GLU A 145 -9.61 8.67 2.05
N ARG A 146 -10.03 9.88 1.74
CA ARG A 146 -9.38 11.06 2.32
C ARG A 146 -9.48 11.05 3.83
N ALA A 147 -8.36 11.27 4.48
CA ALA A 147 -8.29 11.36 5.94
C ALA A 147 -8.74 12.75 6.42
#